data_e03af1122db01b8f2c22df2018d319f5
#
_entry.id   e03af1122db01b8f2c22df2018d319f5
#
_cell.length_a   1.000
_cell.length_b   1.000
_cell.length_c   1.000
_cell.angle_alpha   90.00
_cell.angle_beta   90.00
_cell.angle_gamma   90.00
#
_symmetry.space_group_name_H-M   'P 1'
#
loop_
_entity.id
_entity.type
_entity.pdbx_description
1 polymer ?
#
loop_
_entity_poly.entity_id
_entity_poly.type
_entity_poly.pdbx_seq_one_letter_code
_entity_poly.pdbx_strand_id
1 'polypeptide(L)'
;PSSSSAASDVYKRQGYKAVLLGAAHVPRGIPMMTTSAGTVRPSKFVIMGSGVAGLQAIATAKRLGAIVYASDVRKSAAEQIESVGGRFIEVDGMDDFEDESGYAKPLTPEFIQKVNDTVCEVARDADVVITTARIFGRPAPITVPASAVSTFKSGSVVVDMNADVGGNCELTKRGEVFITENGVTIVAVSYTHLTLPTNC
;
A
#
# COMPACT_ATOMS: atom_id res chain seq x y z
N PRO A 1 -2.95 28.81 -3.89
CA PRO A 1 -3.49 27.47 -3.63
C PRO A 1 -3.95 27.37 -2.18
N SER A 2 -5.16 26.86 -1.93
CA SER A 2 -5.64 26.63 -0.58
C SER A 2 -4.71 25.61 0.13
N SER A 3 -4.54 25.71 1.45
CA SER A 3 -3.69 24.80 2.23
C SER A 3 -4.04 23.31 2.01
N SER A 4 -5.29 23.00 1.70
CA SER A 4 -5.75 21.64 1.39
C SER A 4 -5.26 21.11 0.04
N SER A 5 -5.11 21.95 -0.98
CA SER A 5 -4.60 21.54 -2.29
C SER A 5 -3.10 21.22 -2.24
N ALA A 6 -2.31 22.03 -1.52
CA ALA A 6 -0.89 21.79 -1.33
C ALA A 6 -0.62 20.48 -0.57
N ALA A 7 -1.39 20.20 0.49
CA ALA A 7 -1.28 18.93 1.22
C ALA A 7 -1.62 17.73 0.33
N SER A 8 -2.68 17.83 -0.48
CA SER A 8 -3.05 16.78 -1.43
C SER A 8 -1.93 16.49 -2.44
N ASP A 9 -1.27 17.52 -2.96
CA ASP A 9 -0.17 17.36 -3.90
C ASP A 9 1.06 16.68 -3.27
N VAL A 10 1.34 16.96 -2.02
CA VAL A 10 2.40 16.27 -1.27
C VAL A 10 2.08 14.78 -1.17
N TYR A 11 0.86 14.40 -0.77
CA TYR A 11 0.45 13.00 -0.66
C TYR A 11 0.47 12.27 -2.01
N LYS A 12 0.10 12.92 -3.10
CA LYS A 12 0.22 12.34 -4.45
C LYS A 12 1.68 12.01 -4.79
N ARG A 13 2.60 12.96 -4.55
CA ARG A 13 4.04 12.73 -4.77
C ARG A 13 4.57 11.59 -3.92
N GLN A 14 4.09 11.46 -2.68
CA GLN A 14 4.46 10.37 -1.78
C GLN A 14 4.01 9.02 -2.33
N GLY A 15 2.76 8.88 -2.76
CA GLY A 15 2.23 7.66 -3.35
C GLY A 15 3.00 7.25 -4.62
N TYR A 16 3.31 8.21 -5.49
CA TYR A 16 4.16 7.99 -6.66
C TYR A 16 5.55 7.47 -6.28
N LYS A 17 6.22 8.15 -5.35
CA LYS A 17 7.57 7.78 -4.93
C LYS A 17 7.64 6.42 -4.25
N ALA A 18 6.63 6.06 -3.46
CA ALA A 18 6.55 4.76 -2.80
C ALA A 18 6.55 3.61 -3.82
N VAL A 19 5.82 3.76 -4.93
CA VAL A 19 5.82 2.76 -6.01
C VAL A 19 7.19 2.64 -6.65
N LEU A 20 7.87 3.76 -6.92
CA LEU A 20 9.23 3.75 -7.49
C LEU A 20 10.23 3.08 -6.54
N LEU A 21 10.12 3.31 -5.23
CA LEU A 21 10.96 2.64 -4.24
C LEU A 21 10.69 1.14 -4.21
N GLY A 22 9.43 0.70 -4.22
CA GLY A 22 9.07 -0.70 -4.32
C GLY A 22 9.64 -1.34 -5.59
N ALA A 23 9.48 -0.68 -6.73
CA ALA A 23 9.99 -1.14 -8.02
C ALA A 23 11.53 -1.23 -8.06
N ALA A 24 12.23 -0.32 -7.36
CA ALA A 24 13.70 -0.31 -7.32
C ALA A 24 14.28 -1.45 -6.47
N HIS A 25 13.54 -1.96 -5.49
CA HIS A 25 14.02 -3.01 -4.58
C HIS A 25 13.52 -4.41 -4.96
N VAL A 26 12.48 -4.54 -5.77
CA VAL A 26 11.99 -5.85 -6.21
C VAL A 26 12.94 -6.46 -7.24
N PRO A 27 13.33 -7.75 -7.12
CA PRO A 27 14.35 -8.36 -7.98
C PRO A 27 13.80 -8.86 -9.33
N ARG A 28 12.73 -8.24 -9.84
CA ARG A 28 12.09 -8.63 -11.11
C ARG A 28 11.47 -7.44 -11.82
N GLY A 29 11.19 -7.62 -13.12
CA GLY A 29 10.48 -6.60 -13.90
C GLY A 29 9.04 -6.39 -13.45
N ILE A 30 8.53 -5.17 -13.58
CA ILE A 30 7.16 -4.84 -13.18
C ILE A 30 6.13 -5.26 -14.24
N PRO A 31 6.29 -4.87 -15.54
CA PRO A 31 5.32 -5.22 -16.56
C PRO A 31 5.47 -6.69 -17.00
N MET A 32 4.44 -7.18 -17.66
CA MET A 32 4.56 -8.42 -18.44
C MET A 32 5.62 -8.24 -19.54
N MET A 33 6.50 -9.22 -19.69
CA MET A 33 7.51 -9.23 -20.75
C MET A 33 7.51 -10.58 -21.48
N THR A 34 7.56 -10.54 -22.79
CA THR A 34 7.75 -11.73 -23.62
C THR A 34 9.22 -11.80 -24.03
N THR A 35 9.86 -12.91 -23.69
CA THR A 35 11.26 -13.19 -24.01
C THR A 35 11.36 -14.46 -24.85
N SER A 36 12.52 -14.74 -25.43
CA SER A 36 12.78 -15.99 -26.13
C SER A 36 12.62 -17.23 -25.23
N ALA A 37 12.76 -17.07 -23.93
CA ALA A 37 12.60 -18.14 -22.94
C ALA A 37 11.15 -18.27 -22.40
N GLY A 38 10.22 -17.42 -22.86
CA GLY A 38 8.82 -17.44 -22.44
C GLY A 38 8.31 -16.11 -21.93
N THR A 39 7.10 -16.13 -21.35
CA THR A 39 6.43 -14.95 -20.84
C THR A 39 6.70 -14.78 -19.34
N VAL A 40 7.24 -13.64 -18.97
CA VAL A 40 7.37 -13.20 -17.56
C VAL A 40 6.07 -12.53 -17.15
N ARG A 41 5.45 -13.04 -16.09
CA ARG A 41 4.20 -12.47 -15.54
C ARG A 41 4.47 -11.09 -14.92
N PRO A 42 3.50 -10.16 -14.98
CA PRO A 42 3.64 -8.86 -14.33
C PRO A 42 3.76 -9.02 -12.81
N SER A 43 4.44 -8.08 -12.17
CA SER A 43 4.56 -8.02 -10.72
C SER A 43 3.21 -7.71 -10.08
N LYS A 44 2.95 -8.32 -8.93
CA LYS A 44 1.75 -8.12 -8.10
C LYS A 44 2.05 -7.09 -7.02
N PHE A 45 1.30 -6.01 -7.01
CA PHE A 45 1.33 -4.98 -5.98
C PHE A 45 0.08 -5.09 -5.12
N VAL A 46 0.25 -4.96 -3.81
CA VAL A 46 -0.85 -4.84 -2.83
C VAL A 46 -0.71 -3.51 -2.11
N ILE A 47 -1.75 -2.68 -2.16
CA ILE A 47 -1.74 -1.34 -1.57
C ILE A 47 -2.80 -1.29 -0.47
N MET A 48 -2.36 -0.99 0.75
CA MET A 48 -3.20 -0.93 1.94
C MET A 48 -3.55 0.52 2.25
N GLY A 49 -4.80 0.89 2.01
CA GLY A 49 -5.33 2.24 2.12
C GLY A 49 -5.53 2.92 0.77
N SER A 50 -6.69 3.54 0.59
CA SER A 50 -7.10 4.23 -0.64
C SER A 50 -7.28 5.74 -0.47
N GLY A 51 -6.55 6.34 0.47
CA GLY A 51 -6.45 7.80 0.53
C GLY A 51 -5.73 8.38 -0.69
N VAL A 52 -5.47 9.68 -0.70
CA VAL A 52 -4.80 10.38 -1.82
C VAL A 52 -3.49 9.69 -2.23
N ALA A 53 -2.67 9.32 -1.26
CA ALA A 53 -1.40 8.63 -1.52
C ALA A 53 -1.63 7.21 -2.07
N GLY A 54 -2.58 6.47 -1.49
CA GLY A 54 -2.92 5.11 -1.94
C GLY A 54 -3.46 5.08 -3.37
N LEU A 55 -4.41 5.94 -3.70
CA LEU A 55 -4.97 6.05 -5.06
C LEU A 55 -3.88 6.43 -6.09
N GLN A 56 -2.99 7.35 -5.72
CA GLN A 56 -1.86 7.69 -6.58
C GLN A 56 -0.89 6.52 -6.76
N ALA A 57 -0.63 5.76 -5.69
CA ALA A 57 0.21 4.58 -5.77
C ALA A 57 -0.41 3.51 -6.69
N ILE A 58 -1.73 3.26 -6.57
CA ILE A 58 -2.46 2.34 -7.45
C ILE A 58 -2.30 2.76 -8.92
N ALA A 59 -2.60 4.02 -9.22
CA ALA A 59 -2.50 4.56 -10.58
C ALA A 59 -1.08 4.44 -11.14
N THR A 60 -0.06 4.72 -10.32
CA THR A 60 1.35 4.67 -10.72
C THR A 60 1.79 3.22 -10.98
N ALA A 61 1.51 2.30 -10.06
CA ALA A 61 1.84 0.88 -10.21
C ALA A 61 1.17 0.28 -11.45
N LYS A 62 -0.10 0.65 -11.68
CA LYS A 62 -0.84 0.23 -12.88
C LYS A 62 -0.19 0.72 -14.17
N ARG A 63 0.26 1.98 -14.20
CA ARG A 63 0.99 2.54 -15.37
C ARG A 63 2.32 1.87 -15.61
N LEU A 64 3.00 1.36 -14.57
CA LEU A 64 4.21 0.55 -14.71
C LEU A 64 3.93 -0.87 -15.22
N GLY A 65 2.67 -1.25 -15.38
CA GLY A 65 2.27 -2.56 -15.88
C GLY A 65 2.09 -3.63 -14.80
N ALA A 66 2.02 -3.25 -13.53
CA ALA A 66 1.73 -4.17 -12.43
C ALA A 66 0.27 -4.64 -12.43
N ILE A 67 0.02 -5.81 -11.84
CA ILE A 67 -1.30 -6.20 -11.36
C ILE A 67 -1.45 -5.62 -9.95
N VAL A 68 -2.46 -4.77 -9.75
CA VAL A 68 -2.61 -4.03 -8.50
C VAL A 68 -3.87 -4.46 -7.78
N TYR A 69 -3.71 -4.92 -6.54
CA TYR A 69 -4.77 -5.12 -5.57
C TYR A 69 -4.70 -4.02 -4.53
N ALA A 70 -5.84 -3.58 -4.04
CA ALA A 70 -5.89 -2.57 -2.99
C ALA A 70 -7.04 -2.81 -2.02
N SER A 71 -6.84 -2.36 -0.79
CA SER A 71 -7.82 -2.47 0.27
C SER A 71 -8.09 -1.13 0.92
N ASP A 72 -9.29 -0.99 1.43
CA ASP A 72 -9.68 0.06 2.38
C ASP A 72 -10.67 -0.56 3.38
N VAL A 73 -10.81 0.03 4.53
CA VAL A 73 -11.81 -0.41 5.52
C VAL A 73 -13.23 0.01 5.12
N ARG A 74 -13.37 0.91 4.17
CA ARG A 74 -14.63 1.42 3.65
C ARG A 74 -14.96 0.73 2.32
N LYS A 75 -16.14 0.15 2.21
CA LYS A 75 -16.61 -0.44 0.94
C LYS A 75 -16.77 0.61 -0.17
N SER A 76 -17.20 1.81 0.19
CA SER A 76 -17.34 2.94 -0.75
C SER A 76 -16.03 3.33 -1.46
N ALA A 77 -14.88 2.88 -0.98
CA ALA A 77 -13.59 3.08 -1.65
C ALA A 77 -13.38 2.19 -2.89
N ALA A 78 -14.19 1.14 -3.06
CA ALA A 78 -14.05 0.19 -4.16
C ALA A 78 -14.11 0.88 -5.54
N GLU A 79 -15.10 1.73 -5.78
CA GLU A 79 -15.23 2.48 -7.04
C GLU A 79 -14.01 3.35 -7.33
N GLN A 80 -13.45 4.00 -6.31
CA GLN A 80 -12.27 4.84 -6.47
C GLN A 80 -11.04 4.01 -6.84
N ILE A 81 -10.85 2.86 -6.19
CA ILE A 81 -9.76 1.93 -6.47
C ILE A 81 -9.86 1.39 -7.91
N GLU A 82 -11.05 0.97 -8.31
CA GLU A 82 -11.29 0.42 -9.64
C GLU A 82 -11.15 1.48 -10.74
N SER A 83 -11.58 2.71 -10.48
CA SER A 83 -11.45 3.83 -11.42
C SER A 83 -10.00 4.16 -11.80
N VAL A 84 -9.04 3.87 -10.92
CA VAL A 84 -7.60 4.04 -11.19
C VAL A 84 -6.90 2.76 -11.61
N GLY A 85 -7.66 1.69 -11.86
CA GLY A 85 -7.19 0.43 -12.41
C GLY A 85 -6.74 -0.60 -11.37
N GLY A 86 -7.00 -0.39 -10.08
CA GLY A 86 -6.81 -1.38 -9.03
C GLY A 86 -7.94 -2.41 -8.98
N ARG A 87 -7.69 -3.51 -8.27
CA ARG A 87 -8.70 -4.52 -7.91
C ARG A 87 -8.96 -4.40 -6.42
N PHE A 88 -10.20 -4.12 -6.06
CA PHE A 88 -10.56 -4.02 -4.65
C PHE A 88 -10.53 -5.39 -3.98
N ILE A 89 -9.94 -5.46 -2.79
CA ILE A 89 -9.96 -6.65 -1.93
C ILE A 89 -11.20 -6.54 -1.06
N GLU A 90 -12.25 -7.26 -1.43
CA GLU A 90 -13.48 -7.31 -0.67
C GLU A 90 -13.35 -8.26 0.53
N VAL A 91 -13.91 -7.85 1.66
CA VAL A 91 -13.92 -8.63 2.90
C VAL A 91 -15.38 -8.80 3.35
N ASP A 92 -15.76 -10.02 3.66
CA ASP A 92 -17.12 -10.33 4.12
C ASP A 92 -17.50 -9.51 5.36
N GLY A 93 -18.66 -8.88 5.34
CA GLY A 93 -19.18 -8.05 6.43
C GLY A 93 -18.90 -6.56 6.27
N MET A 94 -18.32 -6.11 5.14
CA MET A 94 -18.14 -4.68 4.88
C MET A 94 -19.46 -3.91 4.80
N ASP A 95 -20.52 -4.55 4.30
CA ASP A 95 -21.85 -3.95 4.18
C ASP A 95 -22.48 -3.61 5.53
N ASP A 96 -22.11 -4.32 6.59
CA ASP A 96 -22.67 -4.11 7.94
C ASP A 96 -22.27 -2.75 8.54
N PHE A 97 -21.25 -2.10 7.97
CA PHE A 97 -20.71 -0.81 8.43
C PHE A 97 -21.18 0.39 7.60
N GLU A 98 -22.12 0.20 6.70
CA GLU A 98 -22.84 1.28 6.04
C GLU A 98 -24.29 1.29 6.56
N ASP A 99 -24.84 2.50 6.82
CA ASP A 99 -26.27 2.62 7.12
C ASP A 99 -27.07 2.77 5.80
N GLU A 100 -28.41 2.69 5.90
CA GLU A 100 -29.32 2.83 4.75
C GLU A 100 -29.18 4.18 4.01
N SER A 101 -28.52 5.16 4.62
CA SER A 101 -28.24 6.48 4.04
C SER A 101 -26.80 6.61 3.52
N GLY A 102 -25.98 5.54 3.58
CA GLY A 102 -24.59 5.53 3.09
C GLY A 102 -23.58 6.17 4.05
N TYR A 103 -23.96 6.44 5.30
CA TYR A 103 -23.02 6.90 6.32
C TYR A 103 -22.28 5.74 6.95
N ALA A 104 -20.96 5.88 7.04
CA ALA A 104 -20.12 4.86 7.67
C ALA A 104 -20.39 4.79 9.19
N LYS A 105 -20.76 3.61 9.67
CA LYS A 105 -20.79 3.30 11.11
C LYS A 105 -19.36 3.20 11.65
N PRO A 106 -19.15 3.38 12.97
CA PRO A 106 -17.85 3.13 13.58
C PRO A 106 -17.41 1.69 13.35
N LEU A 107 -16.22 1.52 12.78
CA LEU A 107 -15.61 0.21 12.55
C LEU A 107 -15.18 -0.41 13.88
N THR A 108 -15.48 -1.70 14.07
CA THR A 108 -14.99 -2.42 15.24
C THR A 108 -13.53 -2.82 15.07
N PRO A 109 -12.74 -2.91 16.17
CA PRO A 109 -11.37 -3.40 16.09
C PRO A 109 -11.25 -4.79 15.46
N GLU A 110 -12.22 -5.67 15.74
CA GLU A 110 -12.28 -7.03 15.21
C GLU A 110 -12.45 -7.03 13.68
N PHE A 111 -13.28 -6.13 13.17
CA PHE A 111 -13.47 -6.01 11.73
C PHE A 111 -12.22 -5.44 11.04
N ILE A 112 -11.59 -4.42 11.62
CA ILE A 112 -10.31 -3.88 11.12
C ILE A 112 -9.25 -4.99 11.07
N GLN A 113 -9.17 -5.82 12.10
CA GLN A 113 -8.25 -6.95 12.13
C GLN A 113 -8.56 -7.96 11.03
N LYS A 114 -9.84 -8.30 10.82
CA LYS A 114 -10.27 -9.19 9.74
C LYS A 114 -9.88 -8.66 8.35
N VAL A 115 -10.03 -7.35 8.12
CA VAL A 115 -9.57 -6.70 6.88
C VAL A 115 -8.06 -6.87 6.72
N ASN A 116 -7.29 -6.55 7.76
CA ASN A 116 -5.83 -6.67 7.71
C ASN A 116 -5.38 -8.10 7.45
N ASP A 117 -5.97 -9.09 8.11
CA ASP A 117 -5.65 -10.50 7.94
C ASP A 117 -5.94 -10.96 6.50
N THR A 118 -7.10 -10.60 5.96
CA THR A 118 -7.47 -10.93 4.58
C THR A 118 -6.51 -10.30 3.57
N VAL A 119 -6.13 -9.04 3.79
CA VAL A 119 -5.18 -8.35 2.90
C VAL A 119 -3.79 -8.95 3.01
N CYS A 120 -3.34 -9.33 4.21
CA CYS A 120 -2.08 -10.02 4.41
C CYS A 120 -2.04 -11.38 3.70
N GLU A 121 -3.16 -12.13 3.68
CA GLU A 121 -3.25 -13.36 2.89
C GLU A 121 -3.09 -13.10 1.38
N VAL A 122 -3.74 -12.08 0.85
CA VAL A 122 -3.56 -11.67 -0.57
C VAL A 122 -2.13 -11.21 -0.83
N ALA A 123 -1.46 -10.66 0.17
CA ALA A 123 -0.10 -10.14 0.06
C ALA A 123 1.00 -11.23 0.12
N ARG A 124 0.69 -12.45 0.52
CA ARG A 124 1.68 -13.54 0.65
C ARG A 124 2.50 -13.80 -0.61
N ASP A 125 1.85 -13.71 -1.77
CA ASP A 125 2.48 -13.90 -3.09
C ASP A 125 2.74 -12.57 -3.82
N ALA A 126 2.52 -11.43 -3.17
CA ALA A 126 2.80 -10.13 -3.73
C ALA A 126 4.31 -9.88 -3.91
N ASP A 127 4.67 -9.12 -4.92
CA ASP A 127 6.04 -8.65 -5.14
C ASP A 127 6.32 -7.38 -4.33
N VAL A 128 5.32 -6.49 -4.22
CA VAL A 128 5.42 -5.24 -3.48
C VAL A 128 4.14 -5.03 -2.66
N VAL A 129 4.31 -4.69 -1.40
CA VAL A 129 3.25 -4.25 -0.49
C VAL A 129 3.51 -2.80 -0.10
N ILE A 130 2.55 -1.91 -0.29
CA ILE A 130 2.67 -0.50 0.09
C ILE A 130 1.61 -0.18 1.14
N THR A 131 2.03 0.32 2.29
CA THR A 131 1.13 0.69 3.37
C THR A 131 0.98 2.19 3.46
N THR A 132 -0.27 2.68 3.45
CA THR A 132 -0.60 4.11 3.46
C THR A 132 -1.60 4.48 4.56
N ALA A 133 -1.99 3.54 5.41
CA ALA A 133 -3.01 3.75 6.44
C ALA A 133 -2.54 4.76 7.49
N ARG A 134 -3.22 5.90 7.58
CA ARG A 134 -2.90 6.97 8.52
C ARG A 134 -4.13 7.47 9.23
N ILE A 135 -4.01 7.67 10.54
CA ILE A 135 -5.01 8.34 11.37
C ILE A 135 -4.41 9.66 11.85
N PHE A 136 -5.03 10.78 11.49
CA PHE A 136 -4.52 12.09 11.88
C PHE A 136 -4.51 12.24 13.41
N GLY A 137 -3.39 12.75 13.96
CA GLY A 137 -3.22 12.99 15.39
C GLY A 137 -3.00 11.74 16.24
N ARG A 138 -2.82 10.56 15.62
CA ARG A 138 -2.53 9.30 16.31
C ARG A 138 -1.35 8.58 15.63
N PRO A 139 -0.67 7.65 16.33
CA PRO A 139 0.27 6.74 15.71
C PRO A 139 -0.38 5.96 14.56
N ALA A 140 0.41 5.60 13.56
CA ALA A 140 -0.08 4.77 12.47
C ALA A 140 -0.55 3.40 13.01
N PRO A 141 -1.68 2.87 12.53
CA PRO A 141 -2.13 1.55 12.93
C PRO A 141 -1.22 0.49 12.32
N ILE A 142 -0.94 -0.57 13.07
CA ILE A 142 -0.24 -1.74 12.52
C ILE A 142 -1.21 -2.50 11.62
N THR A 143 -0.94 -2.52 10.33
CA THR A 143 -1.72 -3.25 9.32
C THR A 143 -0.98 -4.50 8.81
N VAL A 144 0.35 -4.53 8.97
CA VAL A 144 1.20 -5.66 8.59
C VAL A 144 2.02 -6.09 9.81
N PRO A 145 1.53 -7.06 10.59
CA PRO A 145 2.28 -7.60 11.74
C PRO A 145 3.49 -8.42 11.28
N ALA A 146 4.46 -8.59 12.18
CA ALA A 146 5.67 -9.37 11.91
C ALA A 146 5.35 -10.83 11.50
N SER A 147 4.30 -11.40 12.09
CA SER A 147 3.80 -12.73 11.73
C SER A 147 3.35 -12.83 10.26
N ALA A 148 2.72 -11.77 9.72
CA ALA A 148 2.35 -11.71 8.31
C ALA A 148 3.58 -11.60 7.41
N VAL A 149 4.55 -10.74 7.75
CA VAL A 149 5.81 -10.60 6.99
C VAL A 149 6.54 -11.93 6.87
N SER A 150 6.53 -12.75 7.92
CA SER A 150 7.17 -14.07 7.91
C SER A 150 6.56 -15.05 6.89
N THR A 151 5.32 -14.78 6.45
CA THR A 151 4.61 -15.59 5.42
C THR A 151 4.79 -15.05 4.00
N PHE A 152 5.32 -13.86 3.83
CA PHE A 152 5.53 -13.26 2.51
C PHE A 152 6.65 -13.98 1.78
N LYS A 153 6.54 -14.05 0.47
CA LYS A 153 7.57 -14.71 -0.35
C LYS A 153 8.90 -13.96 -0.28
N SER A 154 10.00 -14.72 -0.31
CA SER A 154 11.34 -14.15 -0.43
C SER A 154 11.48 -13.27 -1.67
N GLY A 155 12.17 -12.15 -1.55
CA GLY A 155 12.34 -11.16 -2.60
C GLY A 155 11.20 -10.16 -2.70
N SER A 156 10.13 -10.28 -1.89
CA SER A 156 9.09 -9.25 -1.81
C SER A 156 9.59 -8.01 -1.07
N VAL A 157 8.91 -6.89 -1.30
CA VAL A 157 9.25 -5.58 -0.75
C VAL A 157 8.05 -5.01 -0.02
N VAL A 158 8.22 -4.59 1.23
CA VAL A 158 7.23 -3.81 1.97
C VAL A 158 7.69 -2.37 2.04
N VAL A 159 6.91 -1.44 1.48
CA VAL A 159 7.17 0.00 1.53
C VAL A 159 6.22 0.62 2.54
N ASP A 160 6.74 1.04 3.68
CA ASP A 160 5.96 1.69 4.73
C ASP A 160 6.08 3.20 4.62
N MET A 161 4.97 3.85 4.25
CA MET A 161 4.92 5.30 4.05
C MET A 161 4.70 6.09 5.36
N ASN A 162 4.44 5.43 6.46
CA ASN A 162 4.12 6.05 7.74
C ASN A 162 5.19 5.82 8.82
N ALA A 163 6.42 5.52 8.42
CA ALA A 163 7.53 5.28 9.34
C ALA A 163 7.78 6.44 10.32
N ASP A 164 7.45 7.68 9.93
CA ASP A 164 7.60 8.87 10.78
C ASP A 164 6.60 8.91 11.96
N VAL A 165 5.50 8.18 11.87
CA VAL A 165 4.42 8.16 12.86
C VAL A 165 4.18 6.75 13.43
N GLY A 166 5.24 5.96 13.52
CA GLY A 166 5.25 4.63 14.13
C GLY A 166 5.27 3.48 13.12
N GLY A 167 4.90 3.72 11.86
CA GLY A 167 4.84 2.71 10.81
C GLY A 167 3.58 1.85 10.82
N ASN A 168 3.20 1.35 9.64
CA ASN A 168 2.11 0.39 9.49
C ASN A 168 2.62 -1.07 9.53
N CYS A 169 3.88 -1.29 9.20
CA CYS A 169 4.53 -2.60 9.35
C CYS A 169 5.24 -2.65 10.71
N GLU A 170 4.97 -3.70 11.47
CA GLU A 170 5.55 -3.87 12.81
C GLU A 170 7.08 -3.92 12.80
N LEU A 171 7.68 -4.41 11.70
CA LEU A 171 9.14 -4.49 11.54
C LEU A 171 9.77 -3.19 11.05
N THR A 172 8.99 -2.15 10.75
CA THR A 172 9.51 -0.88 10.23
C THR A 172 10.48 -0.23 11.22
N LYS A 173 11.65 0.13 10.71
CA LYS A 173 12.64 0.96 11.43
C LYS A 173 12.79 2.27 10.69
N ARG A 174 12.50 3.37 11.36
CA ARG A 174 12.48 4.71 10.77
C ARG A 174 13.78 5.03 10.02
N GLY A 175 13.65 5.37 8.74
CA GLY A 175 14.78 5.77 7.89
C GLY A 175 15.70 4.64 7.45
N GLU A 176 15.35 3.39 7.74
CA GLU A 176 16.15 2.23 7.36
C GLU A 176 15.54 1.44 6.19
N VAL A 177 16.41 0.80 5.44
CA VAL A 177 16.09 -0.25 4.48
C VAL A 177 16.87 -1.49 4.90
N PHE A 178 16.19 -2.59 5.12
CA PHE A 178 16.83 -3.84 5.53
C PHE A 178 16.09 -5.07 4.99
N ILE A 179 16.74 -6.21 5.02
CA ILE A 179 16.19 -7.48 4.58
C ILE A 179 15.95 -8.36 5.81
N THR A 180 14.76 -8.94 5.92
CA THR A 180 14.39 -9.87 6.98
C THR A 180 15.02 -11.25 6.75
N GLU A 181 15.00 -12.14 7.77
CA GLU A 181 15.56 -13.49 7.67
C GLU A 181 14.92 -14.32 6.55
N ASN A 182 13.62 -14.12 6.26
CA ASN A 182 12.93 -14.79 5.16
C ASN A 182 13.10 -14.09 3.79
N GLY A 183 13.95 -13.06 3.70
CA GLY A 183 14.31 -12.42 2.45
C GLY A 183 13.32 -11.34 1.99
N VAL A 184 12.51 -10.76 2.88
CA VAL A 184 11.62 -9.64 2.59
C VAL A 184 12.35 -8.33 2.84
N THR A 185 12.35 -7.41 1.87
CA THR A 185 12.94 -6.08 2.04
C THR A 185 11.92 -5.14 2.66
N ILE A 186 12.25 -4.54 3.79
CA ILE A 186 11.44 -3.49 4.44
C ILE A 186 12.05 -2.14 4.10
N VAL A 187 11.26 -1.28 3.48
CA VAL A 187 11.64 0.08 3.10
C VAL A 187 10.81 1.06 3.94
N ALA A 188 11.45 1.63 4.95
CA ALA A 188 10.83 2.65 5.78
C ALA A 188 11.02 4.02 5.14
N VAL A 189 9.93 4.62 4.69
CA VAL A 189 9.97 5.90 4.00
C VAL A 189 9.78 7.01 5.02
N SER A 190 10.79 7.86 5.18
CA SER A 190 10.67 9.10 5.95
C SER A 190 10.26 10.25 5.02
N TYR A 191 9.64 11.28 5.59
CA TYR A 191 9.19 12.48 4.88
C TYR A 191 10.30 13.13 4.03
N THR A 192 11.55 13.05 4.48
CA THR A 192 12.72 13.61 3.79
C THR A 192 13.10 12.89 2.49
N HIS A 193 12.76 11.61 2.36
CA HIS A 193 13.00 10.84 1.13
C HIS A 193 11.92 11.06 0.05
N LEU A 194 10.79 11.66 0.44
CA LEU A 194 9.62 11.86 -0.41
C LEU A 194 9.52 13.28 -0.99
N THR A 195 10.32 14.21 -0.51
CA THR A 195 10.38 15.56 -1.07
C THR A 195 11.17 15.55 -2.37
N LEU A 196 10.46 15.62 -3.49
CA LEU A 196 11.08 16.07 -4.72
C LEU A 196 11.54 17.51 -4.50
N PRO A 197 12.70 17.94 -5.05
CA PRO A 197 13.11 19.32 -4.99
C PRO A 197 11.97 20.22 -5.47
N THR A 198 11.58 21.19 -4.67
CA THR A 198 10.51 22.14 -4.96
C THR A 198 10.91 23.21 -5.97
N ASN A 199 12.07 23.07 -6.59
CA ASN A 199 12.59 24.00 -7.58
C ASN A 199 12.23 23.50 -8.99
N CYS A 200 11.00 23.74 -9.36
CA CYS A 200 10.51 23.87 -10.76
C CYS A 200 9.56 25.03 -10.82
#